data_b87d1d35cdd1f8ef8aa7c541b388ca87
#
_entry.id   b87d1d35cdd1f8ef8aa7c541b388ca87
#
_cell.length_a   1.000
_cell.length_b   1.000
_cell.length_c   1.000
_cell.angle_alpha   90.00
_cell.angle_beta   90.00
_cell.angle_gamma   90.00
#
_symmetry.space_group_name_H-M   'P 1'
#
loop_
_entity.id
_entity.type
_entity.pdbx_description
1 polymer ?
#
loop_
_entity_poly.entity_id
_entity_poly.type
_entity_poly.pdbx_seq_one_letter_code
_entity_poly.pdbx_strand_id
1 'polypeptide(L)'
;MPVSIVEKLPLVCFPHAGSGTLYYSKWKLAFSDGIDVRVVQYPLREQRTNTPMPASLPLLARDIFTELVDSFRGTYVIWGHSMGSIVGYEVAKLCQQRLDNPPLMFFTSGSAAPCGRGFTAVSDLDTPEGIKKVLRDYGGLSEENLADADFMNYFAPIIGGDLRLLGGYQDVAVEQLRCPIAVMKGRDDKVITHEWQRYTEHPVETTEFDGGHFFVEERRPELAVFMESKIQLMWQRKAASAR
;
A
#
# COMPACT_ATOMS: atom_id res chain seq x y z
N MET A 1 -9.91 24.81 30.42
CA MET A 1 -9.25 23.52 30.54
C MET A 1 -8.44 23.34 29.24
N PRO A 2 -7.14 23.03 29.28
CA PRO A 2 -6.42 22.75 28.04
C PRO A 2 -7.00 21.48 27.40
N VAL A 3 -7.41 21.57 26.15
CA VAL A 3 -7.80 20.42 25.35
C VAL A 3 -6.56 19.55 25.22
N SER A 4 -6.53 18.42 25.89
CA SER A 4 -5.49 17.41 25.67
C SER A 4 -5.67 16.92 24.24
N ILE A 5 -4.82 17.35 23.33
CA ILE A 5 -4.73 16.82 21.98
C ILE A 5 -4.17 15.42 22.16
N VAL A 6 -5.04 14.41 22.20
CA VAL A 6 -4.60 13.02 22.10
C VAL A 6 -4.01 12.87 20.71
N GLU A 7 -2.73 12.65 20.63
CA GLU A 7 -2.03 12.47 19.36
C GLU A 7 -2.59 11.21 18.68
N LYS A 8 -3.17 11.40 17.49
CA LYS A 8 -3.75 10.29 16.71
C LYS A 8 -2.62 9.44 16.15
N LEU A 9 -2.84 8.12 16.10
CA LEU A 9 -1.89 7.19 15.51
C LEU A 9 -1.89 7.32 13.97
N PRO A 10 -0.77 7.72 13.34
CA PRO A 10 -0.67 7.76 11.90
C PRO A 10 -0.79 6.35 11.29
N LEU A 11 -1.74 6.19 10.35
CA LEU A 11 -1.84 5.06 9.43
C LEU A 11 -1.48 5.57 8.04
N VAL A 12 -0.24 5.31 7.60
CA VAL A 12 0.23 5.74 6.29
C VAL A 12 -0.20 4.71 5.25
N CYS A 13 -1.11 5.14 4.36
CA CYS A 13 -1.73 4.30 3.34
C CYS A 13 -1.06 4.50 1.98
N PHE A 14 -0.62 3.40 1.37
CA PHE A 14 0.03 3.35 0.07
C PHE A 14 -0.95 2.81 -0.98
N PRO A 15 -1.39 3.65 -1.93
CA PRO A 15 -2.36 3.27 -2.96
C PRO A 15 -1.87 2.20 -3.93
N HIS A 16 -2.81 1.50 -4.58
CA HIS A 16 -2.52 0.64 -5.72
C HIS A 16 -2.18 1.44 -6.98
N ALA A 17 -1.65 0.77 -8.00
CA ALA A 17 -1.30 1.38 -9.29
C ALA A 17 -2.49 2.10 -9.92
N GLY A 18 -2.26 3.30 -10.45
CA GLY A 18 -3.28 4.14 -11.07
C GLY A 18 -4.15 4.94 -10.09
N SER A 19 -4.09 4.64 -8.80
CA SER A 19 -4.91 5.26 -7.76
C SER A 19 -4.20 6.42 -7.06
N GLY A 20 -4.96 7.24 -6.34
CA GLY A 20 -4.47 8.42 -5.62
C GLY A 20 -5.21 8.69 -4.32
N THR A 21 -5.01 9.89 -3.77
CA THR A 21 -5.56 10.29 -2.48
C THR A 21 -7.08 10.40 -2.49
N LEU A 22 -7.66 10.79 -3.62
CA LEU A 22 -9.10 10.93 -3.77
C LEU A 22 -9.83 9.58 -3.61
N TYR A 23 -9.31 8.52 -4.26
CA TYR A 23 -9.87 7.18 -4.15
C TYR A 23 -9.88 6.68 -2.70
N TYR A 24 -8.78 6.91 -1.98
CA TYR A 24 -8.62 6.47 -0.60
C TYR A 24 -9.19 7.45 0.44
N SER A 25 -9.76 8.59 0.03
CA SER A 25 -10.31 9.60 0.96
C SER A 25 -11.37 9.06 1.91
N LYS A 26 -12.20 8.14 1.42
CA LYS A 26 -13.27 7.48 2.20
C LYS A 26 -12.74 6.61 3.36
N TRP A 27 -11.48 6.19 3.32
CA TRP A 27 -10.86 5.40 4.39
C TRP A 27 -10.71 6.20 5.68
N LYS A 28 -10.58 7.53 5.59
CA LYS A 28 -10.54 8.41 6.76
C LYS A 28 -11.81 8.31 7.62
N LEU A 29 -12.94 7.96 7.01
CA LEU A 29 -14.23 7.81 7.68
C LEU A 29 -14.50 6.38 8.16
N ALA A 30 -13.66 5.43 7.77
CA ALA A 30 -13.85 4.03 8.12
C ALA A 30 -13.19 3.66 9.46
N PHE A 31 -12.21 4.45 9.88
CA PHE A 31 -11.47 4.26 11.13
C PHE A 31 -12.03 5.12 12.26
N SER A 32 -11.78 4.71 13.50
CA SER A 32 -12.08 5.49 14.70
C SER A 32 -11.26 6.78 14.79
N ASP A 33 -11.70 7.72 15.64
CA ASP A 33 -11.04 9.01 15.83
C ASP A 33 -9.59 8.92 16.33
N GLY A 34 -9.17 7.77 16.86
CA GLY A 34 -7.81 7.53 17.32
C GLY A 34 -6.79 7.30 16.20
N ILE A 35 -7.23 7.09 14.94
CA ILE A 35 -6.39 6.83 13.78
C ILE A 35 -6.40 8.00 12.81
N ASP A 36 -5.21 8.44 12.39
CA ASP A 36 -5.03 9.47 11.37
C ASP A 36 -4.57 8.82 10.06
N VAL A 37 -5.51 8.62 9.13
CA VAL A 37 -5.22 8.02 7.81
C VAL A 37 -4.55 9.04 6.91
N ARG A 38 -3.29 8.82 6.59
CA ARG A 38 -2.45 9.64 5.69
C ARG A 38 -2.23 8.87 4.39
N VAL A 39 -2.88 9.30 3.32
CA VAL A 39 -2.74 8.65 2.01
C VAL A 39 -1.57 9.26 1.27
N VAL A 40 -0.65 8.39 0.83
CA VAL A 40 0.50 8.78 0.03
C VAL A 40 0.05 9.24 -1.36
N GLN A 41 0.59 10.36 -1.81
CA GLN A 41 0.33 10.87 -3.15
C GLN A 41 1.50 10.59 -4.08
N TYR A 42 1.26 9.75 -5.08
CA TYR A 42 2.26 9.44 -6.10
C TYR A 42 2.36 10.54 -7.18
N PRO A 43 3.44 10.58 -7.97
CA PRO A 43 3.58 11.48 -9.12
C PRO A 43 2.52 11.29 -10.20
N LEU A 44 2.46 12.22 -11.14
CA LEU A 44 1.61 12.27 -12.33
C LEU A 44 0.10 12.37 -12.07
N ARG A 45 -0.34 12.59 -10.82
CA ARG A 45 -1.78 12.65 -10.49
C ARG A 45 -2.11 13.72 -9.47
N GLU A 46 -3.36 14.17 -9.49
CA GLU A 46 -3.92 15.13 -8.52
C GLU A 46 -3.02 16.38 -8.39
N GLN A 47 -2.57 16.75 -7.16
CA GLN A 47 -1.70 17.91 -6.95
C GLN A 47 -0.27 17.70 -7.48
N ARG A 48 0.12 16.45 -7.81
CA ARG A 48 1.44 16.11 -8.36
C ARG A 48 1.42 15.77 -9.84
N THR A 49 0.42 16.25 -10.58
CA THR A 49 0.27 16.01 -12.04
C THR A 49 1.53 16.35 -12.83
N ASN A 50 2.25 17.42 -12.44
CA ASN A 50 3.49 17.84 -13.11
C ASN A 50 4.76 17.26 -12.51
N THR A 51 4.66 16.38 -11.50
CA THR A 51 5.82 15.71 -10.93
C THR A 51 6.16 14.48 -11.78
N PRO A 52 7.37 14.37 -12.33
CA PRO A 52 7.73 13.24 -13.18
C PRO A 52 7.79 11.95 -12.37
N MET A 53 7.52 10.83 -13.03
CA MET A 53 7.67 9.49 -12.43
C MET A 53 9.16 9.21 -12.17
N PRO A 54 9.54 8.72 -10.98
CA PRO A 54 10.91 8.30 -10.70
C PRO A 54 11.36 7.14 -11.59
N ALA A 55 12.66 6.98 -11.77
CA ALA A 55 13.21 5.94 -12.63
C ALA A 55 13.06 4.51 -12.06
N SER A 56 12.77 4.35 -10.77
CA SER A 56 12.56 3.04 -10.13
C SER A 56 11.69 3.15 -8.89
N LEU A 57 11.11 2.01 -8.49
CA LEU A 57 10.29 1.92 -7.28
C LEU A 57 11.08 2.26 -6.00
N PRO A 58 12.35 1.84 -5.79
CA PRO A 58 13.14 2.28 -4.65
C PRO A 58 13.39 3.80 -4.62
N LEU A 59 13.50 4.46 -5.78
CA LEU A 59 13.59 5.92 -5.83
C LEU A 59 12.27 6.58 -5.42
N LEU A 60 11.14 6.06 -5.90
CA LEU A 60 9.82 6.50 -5.45
C LEU A 60 9.67 6.37 -3.93
N ALA A 61 10.05 5.23 -3.37
CA ALA A 61 9.98 4.99 -1.93
C ALA A 61 10.88 5.97 -1.13
N ARG A 62 12.08 6.27 -1.64
CA ARG A 62 13.00 7.23 -1.02
C ARG A 62 12.42 8.66 -1.03
N ASP A 63 11.81 9.07 -2.13
CA ASP A 63 11.21 10.39 -2.25
C ASP A 63 10.03 10.52 -1.26
N ILE A 64 9.17 9.50 -1.17
CA ILE A 64 8.06 9.43 -0.20
C ILE A 64 8.59 9.45 1.24
N PHE A 65 9.61 8.64 1.55
CA PHE A 65 10.23 8.64 2.88
C PHE A 65 10.73 10.03 3.26
N THR A 66 11.40 10.73 2.36
CA THR A 66 11.94 12.07 2.61
C THR A 66 10.81 13.09 2.85
N GLU A 67 9.74 13.01 2.05
CA GLU A 67 8.59 13.92 2.16
C GLU A 67 7.80 13.69 3.46
N LEU A 68 7.65 12.44 3.89
CA LEU A 68 6.82 12.06 5.03
C LEU A 68 7.63 11.69 6.28
N VAL A 69 8.92 12.04 6.35
CA VAL A 69 9.83 11.62 7.43
C VAL A 69 9.29 11.91 8.83
N ASP A 70 8.62 13.03 9.03
CA ASP A 70 8.04 13.39 10.33
C ASP A 70 6.87 12.49 10.74
N SER A 71 6.17 11.90 9.78
CA SER A 71 5.13 10.89 10.04
C SER A 71 5.70 9.57 10.57
N PHE A 72 6.99 9.35 10.41
CA PHE A 72 7.68 8.12 10.79
C PHE A 72 8.55 8.26 12.06
N ARG A 73 8.57 9.43 12.72
CA ARG A 73 9.40 9.66 13.93
C ARG A 73 8.80 9.09 15.21
N GLY A 74 7.49 8.96 15.28
CA GLY A 74 6.77 8.42 16.44
C GLY A 74 6.33 6.98 16.22
N THR A 75 5.25 6.57 16.89
CA THR A 75 4.58 5.30 16.60
C THR A 75 3.64 5.50 15.42
N TYR A 76 3.72 4.65 14.43
CA TYR A 76 2.93 4.71 13.20
C TYR A 76 2.67 3.30 12.67
N VAL A 77 1.75 3.20 11.73
CA VAL A 77 1.37 1.98 11.02
C VAL A 77 1.48 2.23 9.52
N ILE A 78 1.87 1.21 8.78
CA ILE A 78 1.85 1.24 7.31
C ILE A 78 0.81 0.26 6.79
N TRP A 79 0.05 0.69 5.78
CA TRP A 79 -0.81 -0.17 4.99
C TRP A 79 -0.60 0.10 3.50
N GLY A 80 -0.34 -0.97 2.74
CA GLY A 80 -0.25 -0.93 1.29
C GLY A 80 -1.24 -1.88 0.63
N HIS A 81 -1.81 -1.46 -0.51
CA HIS A 81 -2.62 -2.32 -1.35
C HIS A 81 -1.98 -2.52 -2.73
N SER A 82 -1.88 -3.77 -3.18
CA SER A 82 -1.29 -4.11 -4.49
C SER A 82 0.13 -3.53 -4.63
N MET A 83 0.42 -2.69 -5.64
CA MET A 83 1.70 -1.97 -5.77
C MET A 83 2.08 -1.23 -4.47
N GLY A 84 1.09 -0.66 -3.78
CA GLY A 84 1.32 0.06 -2.53
C GLY A 84 1.93 -0.81 -1.42
N SER A 85 1.72 -2.12 -1.43
CA SER A 85 2.38 -3.04 -0.50
C SER A 85 3.89 -3.08 -0.73
N ILE A 86 4.34 -3.04 -1.98
CA ILE A 86 5.77 -3.05 -2.31
C ILE A 86 6.42 -1.70 -2.02
N VAL A 87 5.74 -0.60 -2.38
CA VAL A 87 6.23 0.75 -2.05
C VAL A 87 6.29 0.96 -0.53
N GLY A 88 5.24 0.54 0.19
CA GLY A 88 5.17 0.61 1.65
C GLY A 88 6.26 -0.22 2.34
N TYR A 89 6.57 -1.40 1.81
CA TYR A 89 7.68 -2.23 2.30
C TYR A 89 9.04 -1.52 2.12
N GLU A 90 9.29 -0.93 0.94
CA GLU A 90 10.52 -0.17 0.70
C GLU A 90 10.64 1.04 1.64
N VAL A 91 9.54 1.75 1.90
CA VAL A 91 9.52 2.86 2.88
C VAL A 91 9.76 2.34 4.30
N ALA A 92 9.15 1.21 4.68
CA ALA A 92 9.36 0.62 6.01
C ALA A 92 10.83 0.21 6.24
N LYS A 93 11.51 -0.31 5.21
CA LYS A 93 12.97 -0.57 5.26
C LYS A 93 13.75 0.72 5.53
N LEU A 94 13.44 1.79 4.80
CA LEU A 94 14.10 3.09 5.00
C LEU A 94 13.87 3.64 6.41
N CYS A 95 12.66 3.52 6.96
CA CYS A 95 12.36 3.90 8.34
C CYS A 95 13.20 3.11 9.34
N GLN A 96 13.29 1.80 9.15
CA GLN A 96 14.09 0.91 9.99
C GLN A 96 15.59 1.25 9.90
N GLN A 97 16.11 1.48 8.69
CA GLN A 97 17.54 1.73 8.44
C GLN A 97 17.99 3.13 8.85
N ARG A 98 17.16 4.15 8.60
CA ARG A 98 17.53 5.57 8.71
C ARG A 98 17.09 6.21 10.03
N LEU A 99 15.99 5.75 10.60
CA LEU A 99 15.42 6.28 11.83
C LEU A 99 15.52 5.31 13.01
N ASP A 100 15.97 4.07 12.77
CA ASP A 100 15.89 2.97 13.73
C ASP A 100 14.47 2.79 14.32
N ASN A 101 13.47 3.11 13.53
CA ASN A 101 12.07 3.14 13.93
C ASN A 101 11.18 2.36 12.95
N PRO A 102 11.05 1.03 13.09
CA PRO A 102 10.13 0.26 12.29
C PRO A 102 8.67 0.63 12.60
N PRO A 103 7.71 0.42 11.68
CA PRO A 103 6.30 0.61 11.99
C PRO A 103 5.84 -0.29 13.14
N LEU A 104 4.81 0.13 13.87
CA LEU A 104 4.16 -0.71 14.88
C LEU A 104 3.63 -2.01 14.25
N MET A 105 3.12 -1.91 13.03
CA MET A 105 2.62 -3.00 12.23
C MET A 105 2.63 -2.62 10.75
N PHE A 106 2.87 -3.60 9.87
CA PHE A 106 2.76 -3.47 8.43
C PHE A 106 1.59 -4.31 7.92
N PHE A 107 0.61 -3.67 7.28
CA PHE A 107 -0.48 -4.33 6.59
C PHE A 107 -0.20 -4.37 5.09
N THR A 108 -0.30 -5.54 4.49
CA THR A 108 -0.26 -5.73 3.04
C THR A 108 -1.55 -6.34 2.56
N SER A 109 -2.08 -5.85 1.45
CA SER A 109 -3.33 -6.35 0.88
C SER A 109 -3.23 -6.52 -0.64
N GLY A 110 -3.76 -7.63 -1.17
CA GLY A 110 -3.82 -7.90 -2.60
C GLY A 110 -2.43 -7.87 -3.27
N SER A 111 -1.38 -8.35 -2.59
CA SER A 111 -0.01 -8.30 -3.13
C SER A 111 0.78 -9.57 -2.79
N ALA A 112 1.48 -10.09 -3.79
CA ALA A 112 2.59 -11.00 -3.54
C ALA A 112 3.73 -10.28 -2.81
N ALA A 113 4.56 -11.04 -2.11
CA ALA A 113 5.76 -10.51 -1.50
C ALA A 113 6.79 -10.06 -2.57
N PRO A 114 7.73 -9.18 -2.21
CA PRO A 114 8.70 -8.64 -3.18
C PRO A 114 9.51 -9.68 -3.96
N CYS A 115 9.82 -10.83 -3.38
CA CYS A 115 10.48 -11.94 -4.06
C CYS A 115 9.53 -12.80 -4.90
N GLY A 116 8.23 -12.65 -4.70
CA GLY A 116 7.22 -13.35 -5.47
C GLY A 116 7.19 -12.80 -6.89
N ARG A 117 7.66 -13.56 -7.87
CA ARG A 117 7.69 -13.19 -9.29
C ARG A 117 6.31 -13.06 -9.94
N GLY A 118 5.32 -12.62 -9.18
CA GLY A 118 3.96 -12.39 -9.67
C GLY A 118 3.80 -11.14 -10.54
N PHE A 119 4.81 -10.27 -10.57
CA PHE A 119 4.82 -9.15 -11.50
C PHE A 119 5.36 -9.64 -12.83
N THR A 120 4.54 -10.36 -13.58
CA THR A 120 4.82 -10.67 -14.98
C THR A 120 5.14 -9.34 -15.65
N ALA A 121 6.28 -9.27 -16.32
CA ALA A 121 6.56 -8.16 -17.22
C ALA A 121 5.36 -8.09 -18.18
N VAL A 122 4.45 -7.14 -17.92
CA VAL A 122 3.30 -6.95 -18.79
C VAL A 122 3.87 -6.35 -20.05
N SER A 123 3.90 -7.13 -21.13
CA SER A 123 4.20 -6.61 -22.46
C SER A 123 3.15 -5.56 -22.81
N ASP A 124 3.58 -4.55 -23.53
CA ASP A 124 2.70 -3.52 -24.09
C ASP A 124 2.10 -2.49 -23.11
N LEU A 125 2.76 -2.23 -21.96
CA LEU A 125 2.37 -1.14 -21.04
C LEU A 125 2.47 0.26 -21.66
N ASP A 126 3.01 0.36 -22.86
CA ASP A 126 3.12 1.61 -23.61
C ASP A 126 1.91 1.86 -24.53
N THR A 127 0.99 0.89 -24.59
CA THR A 127 -0.24 1.00 -25.40
C THR A 127 -1.49 1.02 -24.52
N PRO A 128 -2.51 1.81 -24.89
CA PRO A 128 -3.79 1.79 -24.18
C PRO A 128 -4.42 0.39 -24.12
N GLU A 129 -4.28 -0.41 -25.18
CA GLU A 129 -4.81 -1.77 -25.27
C GLU A 129 -4.13 -2.73 -24.28
N GLY A 130 -2.81 -2.63 -24.15
CA GLY A 130 -2.08 -3.42 -23.16
C GLY A 130 -2.50 -3.07 -21.73
N ILE A 131 -2.68 -1.79 -21.43
CA ILE A 131 -3.19 -1.32 -20.13
C ILE A 131 -4.62 -1.79 -19.89
N LYS A 132 -5.52 -1.70 -20.89
CA LYS A 132 -6.89 -2.21 -20.79
C LYS A 132 -6.92 -3.70 -20.47
N LYS A 133 -6.03 -4.48 -21.07
CA LYS A 133 -5.92 -5.91 -20.78
C LYS A 133 -5.58 -6.17 -19.31
N VAL A 134 -4.57 -5.46 -18.78
CA VAL A 134 -4.19 -5.57 -17.36
C VAL A 134 -5.36 -5.22 -16.45
N LEU A 135 -6.05 -4.12 -16.74
CA LEU A 135 -7.18 -3.65 -15.93
C LEU A 135 -8.35 -4.65 -15.94
N ARG A 136 -8.60 -5.33 -17.07
CA ARG A 136 -9.59 -6.42 -17.12
C ARG A 136 -9.17 -7.62 -16.29
N ASP A 137 -7.91 -8.00 -16.35
CA ASP A 137 -7.38 -9.15 -15.62
C ASP A 137 -7.47 -8.96 -14.10
N TYR A 138 -7.31 -7.71 -13.62
CA TYR A 138 -7.48 -7.36 -12.21
C TYR A 138 -8.91 -7.00 -11.80
N GLY A 139 -9.80 -6.69 -12.76
CA GLY A 139 -11.21 -6.39 -12.48
C GLY A 139 -11.48 -5.03 -11.83
N GLY A 140 -10.56 -4.08 -11.95
CA GLY A 140 -10.64 -2.78 -11.24
C GLY A 140 -11.50 -1.71 -11.90
N LEU A 141 -11.89 -1.86 -13.18
CA LEU A 141 -12.67 -0.89 -13.93
C LEU A 141 -13.79 -1.55 -14.73
N SER A 142 -14.89 -0.81 -14.92
CA SER A 142 -15.99 -1.23 -15.78
C SER A 142 -15.59 -1.16 -17.26
N GLU A 143 -16.24 -1.96 -18.11
CA GLU A 143 -16.04 -1.89 -19.57
C GLU A 143 -16.43 -0.51 -20.12
N GLU A 144 -17.36 0.21 -19.48
CA GLU A 144 -17.71 1.58 -19.83
C GLU A 144 -16.51 2.52 -19.65
N ASN A 145 -15.84 2.47 -18.51
CA ASN A 145 -14.62 3.27 -18.25
C ASN A 145 -13.47 2.89 -19.20
N LEU A 146 -13.33 1.59 -19.52
CA LEU A 146 -12.32 1.12 -20.48
C LEU A 146 -12.60 1.54 -21.91
N ALA A 147 -13.86 1.78 -22.26
CA ALA A 147 -14.28 2.28 -23.58
C ALA A 147 -14.21 3.82 -23.68
N ASP A 148 -14.19 4.52 -22.55
CA ASP A 148 -14.11 5.99 -22.52
C ASP A 148 -12.68 6.45 -22.89
N ALA A 149 -12.57 7.14 -24.02
CA ALA A 149 -11.29 7.61 -24.55
C ALA A 149 -10.65 8.69 -23.65
N ASP A 150 -11.44 9.61 -23.10
CA ASP A 150 -10.94 10.69 -22.25
C ASP A 150 -10.44 10.13 -20.91
N PHE A 151 -11.19 9.19 -20.34
CA PHE A 151 -10.78 8.45 -19.16
C PHE A 151 -9.45 7.71 -19.40
N MET A 152 -9.34 6.96 -20.47
CA MET A 152 -8.13 6.21 -20.79
C MET A 152 -6.94 7.12 -21.13
N ASN A 153 -7.15 8.22 -21.86
CA ASN A 153 -6.10 9.19 -22.14
C ASN A 153 -5.50 9.80 -20.87
N TYR A 154 -6.30 9.99 -19.82
CA TYR A 154 -5.83 10.51 -18.55
C TYR A 154 -5.17 9.41 -17.69
N PHE A 155 -5.82 8.26 -17.53
CA PHE A 155 -5.37 7.23 -16.58
C PHE A 155 -4.31 6.27 -17.13
N ALA A 156 -4.29 5.99 -18.43
CA ALA A 156 -3.35 5.03 -18.99
C ALA A 156 -1.87 5.42 -18.79
N PRO A 157 -1.44 6.68 -18.95
CA PRO A 157 -0.07 7.08 -18.65
C PRO A 157 0.31 6.88 -17.16
N ILE A 158 -0.62 7.14 -16.26
CA ILE A 158 -0.44 6.99 -14.80
C ILE A 158 -0.28 5.52 -14.45
N ILE A 159 -1.24 4.70 -14.87
CA ILE A 159 -1.24 3.25 -14.62
C ILE A 159 -0.01 2.59 -15.26
N GLY A 160 0.29 2.92 -16.52
CA GLY A 160 1.47 2.40 -17.22
C GLY A 160 2.77 2.79 -16.53
N GLY A 161 2.87 4.02 -16.01
CA GLY A 161 4.01 4.47 -15.22
C GLY A 161 4.20 3.64 -13.95
N ASP A 162 3.13 3.47 -13.18
CA ASP A 162 3.14 2.68 -11.94
C ASP A 162 3.48 1.21 -12.21
N LEU A 163 2.86 0.61 -13.23
CA LEU A 163 3.10 -0.80 -13.58
C LEU A 163 4.53 -1.02 -14.12
N ARG A 164 5.12 -0.05 -14.81
CA ARG A 164 6.55 -0.12 -15.21
C ARG A 164 7.48 -0.09 -13.99
N LEU A 165 7.22 0.77 -13.00
CA LEU A 165 7.98 0.79 -11.75
C LEU A 165 7.90 -0.57 -11.04
N LEU A 166 6.70 -1.13 -10.97
CA LEU A 166 6.45 -2.41 -10.32
C LEU A 166 7.13 -3.56 -11.10
N GLY A 167 6.97 -3.59 -12.43
CA GLY A 167 7.56 -4.63 -13.30
C GLY A 167 9.08 -4.59 -13.35
N GLY A 168 9.68 -3.42 -13.19
CA GLY A 168 11.14 -3.24 -13.10
C GLY A 168 11.71 -3.48 -11.70
N TYR A 169 10.85 -3.68 -10.69
CA TYR A 169 11.30 -3.87 -9.33
C TYR A 169 11.82 -5.29 -9.10
N GLN A 170 13.01 -5.39 -8.51
CA GLN A 170 13.63 -6.64 -8.06
C GLN A 170 14.11 -6.45 -6.62
N ASP A 171 13.66 -7.28 -5.72
CA ASP A 171 14.20 -7.34 -4.37
C ASP A 171 15.48 -8.19 -4.38
N VAL A 172 16.62 -7.52 -4.44
CA VAL A 172 17.93 -8.16 -4.55
C VAL A 172 18.38 -8.78 -3.23
N ALA A 173 17.92 -8.20 -2.12
CA ALA A 173 18.24 -8.68 -0.78
C ALA A 173 16.98 -8.64 0.09
N VAL A 174 16.47 -9.81 0.44
CA VAL A 174 15.35 -9.93 1.38
C VAL A 174 15.76 -9.32 2.71
N GLU A 175 15.19 -8.17 3.04
CA GLU A 175 15.39 -7.53 4.34
C GLU A 175 14.15 -7.72 5.20
N GLN A 176 14.33 -8.32 6.37
CA GLN A 176 13.22 -8.52 7.29
C GLN A 176 12.88 -7.23 8.03
N LEU A 177 11.59 -6.91 8.05
CA LEU A 177 11.06 -5.86 8.90
C LEU A 177 11.02 -6.35 10.36
N ARG A 178 11.44 -5.48 11.26
CA ARG A 178 11.37 -5.73 12.72
C ARG A 178 9.98 -5.52 13.30
N CYS A 179 8.95 -5.55 12.49
CA CYS A 179 7.57 -5.41 12.91
C CYS A 179 6.73 -6.57 12.37
N PRO A 180 5.60 -6.87 13.01
CA PRO A 180 4.64 -7.84 12.48
C PRO A 180 4.08 -7.41 11.12
N ILE A 181 3.88 -8.40 10.24
CA ILE A 181 3.18 -8.23 8.96
C ILE A 181 1.84 -8.96 9.04
N ALA A 182 0.75 -8.25 8.72
CA ALA A 182 -0.56 -8.86 8.51
C ALA A 182 -0.91 -8.83 7.03
N VAL A 183 -1.23 -9.97 6.47
CA VAL A 183 -1.58 -10.13 5.06
C VAL A 183 -3.10 -10.23 4.92
N MET A 184 -3.66 -9.39 4.06
CA MET A 184 -5.08 -9.40 3.71
C MET A 184 -5.23 -9.78 2.23
N LYS A 185 -6.17 -10.67 1.92
CA LYS A 185 -6.38 -11.18 0.57
C LYS A 185 -7.86 -11.29 0.26
N GLY A 186 -8.27 -10.93 -0.95
CA GLY A 186 -9.57 -11.30 -1.48
C GLY A 186 -9.61 -12.80 -1.78
N ARG A 187 -10.71 -13.47 -1.43
CA ARG A 187 -10.86 -14.93 -1.62
C ARG A 187 -10.72 -15.33 -3.09
N ASP A 188 -11.21 -14.48 -3.98
CA ASP A 188 -11.17 -14.69 -5.43
C ASP A 188 -9.91 -14.07 -6.08
N ASP A 189 -9.06 -13.39 -5.29
CA ASP A 189 -7.79 -12.87 -5.78
C ASP A 189 -6.76 -14.01 -5.94
N LYS A 190 -6.17 -14.12 -7.11
CA LYS A 190 -5.19 -15.17 -7.44
C LYS A 190 -3.78 -14.90 -6.90
N VAL A 191 -3.59 -13.79 -6.18
CA VAL A 191 -2.28 -13.42 -5.66
C VAL A 191 -1.74 -14.46 -4.66
N ILE A 192 -0.44 -14.73 -4.75
CA ILE A 192 0.27 -15.66 -3.86
C ILE A 192 0.87 -14.85 -2.71
N THR A 193 0.50 -15.16 -1.49
CA THR A 193 0.83 -14.34 -0.31
C THR A 193 1.76 -14.99 0.71
N HIS A 194 1.96 -16.29 0.67
CA HIS A 194 2.71 -17.02 1.70
C HIS A 194 4.19 -16.58 1.82
N GLU A 195 4.78 -16.05 0.74
CA GLU A 195 6.17 -15.58 0.72
C GLU A 195 6.40 -14.36 1.65
N TRP A 196 5.36 -13.66 2.11
CA TRP A 196 5.51 -12.57 3.07
C TRP A 196 6.16 -13.00 4.39
N GLN A 197 6.10 -14.30 4.75
CA GLN A 197 6.81 -14.84 5.92
C GLN A 197 8.33 -14.60 5.87
N ARG A 198 8.91 -14.46 4.70
CA ARG A 198 10.34 -14.21 4.54
C ARG A 198 10.75 -12.79 4.93
N TYR A 199 9.78 -11.89 5.04
CA TYR A 199 9.99 -10.44 5.22
C TYR A 199 9.79 -9.95 6.65
N THR A 200 9.59 -10.85 7.59
CA THR A 200 9.54 -10.56 9.02
C THR A 200 9.91 -11.81 9.85
N GLU A 201 10.46 -11.57 11.04
CA GLU A 201 10.70 -12.65 12.03
C GLU A 201 9.42 -13.06 12.78
N HIS A 202 8.38 -12.23 12.71
CA HIS A 202 7.09 -12.52 13.34
C HIS A 202 6.28 -13.51 12.50
N PRO A 203 5.46 -14.36 13.14
CA PRO A 203 4.51 -15.20 12.41
C PRO A 203 3.58 -14.35 11.53
N VAL A 204 3.45 -14.71 10.24
CA VAL A 204 2.56 -14.04 9.30
C VAL A 204 1.27 -14.83 9.18
N GLU A 205 0.16 -14.15 9.42
CA GLU A 205 -1.19 -14.68 9.21
C GLU A 205 -1.80 -14.02 7.98
N THR A 206 -2.34 -14.84 7.07
CA THR A 206 -3.15 -14.34 5.95
C THR A 206 -4.62 -14.42 6.34
N THR A 207 -5.31 -13.28 6.27
CA THR A 207 -6.76 -13.18 6.47
C THR A 207 -7.44 -12.97 5.13
N GLU A 208 -8.42 -13.82 4.83
CA GLU A 208 -9.20 -13.75 3.59
C GLU A 208 -10.51 -13.01 3.81
N PHE A 209 -10.87 -12.16 2.84
CA PHE A 209 -12.12 -11.42 2.76
C PHE A 209 -12.85 -11.81 1.48
N ASP A 210 -14.17 -11.67 1.45
CA ASP A 210 -14.93 -11.92 0.23
C ASP A 210 -14.60 -10.86 -0.83
N GLY A 211 -14.45 -11.29 -2.07
CA GLY A 211 -14.19 -10.46 -3.24
C GLY A 211 -12.87 -10.77 -3.94
N GLY A 212 -12.63 -10.09 -5.06
CA GLY A 212 -11.45 -10.20 -5.90
C GLY A 212 -10.31 -9.28 -5.45
N HIS A 213 -9.50 -8.82 -6.41
CA HIS A 213 -8.34 -7.97 -6.13
C HIS A 213 -8.71 -6.66 -5.40
N PHE A 214 -9.83 -6.05 -5.72
CA PHE A 214 -10.30 -4.79 -5.14
C PHE A 214 -11.26 -4.96 -3.95
N PHE A 215 -11.22 -6.11 -3.26
CA PHE A 215 -12.01 -6.37 -2.04
C PHE A 215 -11.90 -5.25 -0.99
N VAL A 216 -10.80 -4.53 -0.98
CA VAL A 216 -10.55 -3.41 -0.06
C VAL A 216 -11.59 -2.29 -0.20
N GLU A 217 -12.17 -2.10 -1.39
CA GLU A 217 -13.22 -1.10 -1.60
C GLU A 217 -14.59 -1.61 -1.11
N GLU A 218 -14.91 -2.85 -1.44
CA GLU A 218 -16.20 -3.47 -1.10
C GLU A 218 -16.33 -3.78 0.39
N ARG A 219 -15.23 -4.18 1.03
CA ARG A 219 -15.16 -4.62 2.44
C ARG A 219 -14.51 -3.58 3.36
N ARG A 220 -14.50 -2.30 2.98
CA ARG A 220 -13.81 -1.24 3.72
C ARG A 220 -14.14 -1.20 5.22
N PRO A 221 -15.40 -1.24 5.67
CA PRO A 221 -15.70 -1.23 7.11
C PRO A 221 -15.17 -2.46 7.84
N GLU A 222 -15.25 -3.63 7.22
CA GLU A 222 -14.77 -4.89 7.78
C GLU A 222 -13.24 -4.89 7.92
N LEU A 223 -12.53 -4.40 6.89
CA LEU A 223 -11.07 -4.26 6.94
C LEU A 223 -10.63 -3.24 7.98
N ALA A 224 -11.32 -2.11 8.11
CA ALA A 224 -11.01 -1.10 9.12
C ALA A 224 -11.10 -1.68 10.54
N VAL A 225 -12.17 -2.40 10.86
CA VAL A 225 -12.34 -3.09 12.14
C VAL A 225 -11.24 -4.13 12.36
N PHE A 226 -10.93 -4.93 11.35
CA PHE A 226 -9.83 -5.91 11.42
C PHE A 226 -8.50 -5.23 11.72
N MET A 227 -8.14 -4.19 10.96
CA MET A 227 -6.88 -3.47 11.14
C MET A 227 -6.79 -2.82 12.51
N GLU A 228 -7.85 -2.14 12.98
CA GLU A 228 -7.90 -1.55 14.33
C GLU A 228 -7.70 -2.58 15.42
N SER A 229 -8.33 -3.75 15.31
CA SER A 229 -8.16 -4.82 16.30
C SER A 229 -6.70 -5.29 16.41
N LYS A 230 -6.02 -5.44 15.28
CA LYS A 230 -4.61 -5.82 15.22
C LYS A 230 -3.71 -4.69 15.77
N ILE A 231 -3.97 -3.45 15.41
CA ILE A 231 -3.24 -2.27 15.90
C ILE A 231 -3.35 -2.19 17.42
N GLN A 232 -4.55 -2.33 17.98
CA GLN A 232 -4.80 -2.27 19.41
C GLN A 232 -4.02 -3.36 20.17
N LEU A 233 -4.02 -4.58 19.62
CA LEU A 233 -3.24 -5.68 20.19
C LEU A 233 -1.74 -5.36 20.23
N MET A 234 -1.18 -4.83 19.14
CA MET A 234 0.23 -4.46 19.08
C MET A 234 0.57 -3.30 19.99
N TRP A 235 -0.32 -2.32 20.10
CA TRP A 235 -0.15 -1.20 21.03
C TRP A 235 -0.06 -1.66 22.49
N GLN A 236 -0.96 -2.56 22.89
CA GLN A 236 -0.96 -3.13 24.25
C GLN A 236 0.32 -3.91 24.53
N ARG A 237 0.81 -4.70 23.58
CA ARG A 237 2.08 -5.44 23.71
C ARG A 237 3.27 -4.50 23.86
N LYS A 238 3.35 -3.44 23.07
CA LYS A 238 4.40 -2.41 23.15
C LYS A 238 4.38 -1.72 24.51
N ALA A 239 3.20 -1.35 25.00
CA ALA A 239 3.05 -0.73 26.31
C ALA A 239 3.44 -1.67 27.48
N ALA A 240 3.20 -2.98 27.35
CA ALA A 240 3.60 -3.98 28.33
C ALA A 240 5.12 -4.21 28.36
N SER A 241 5.78 -4.14 27.20
CA SER A 241 7.25 -4.32 27.08
C SER A 241 8.06 -3.09 27.52
N ALA A 242 7.42 -1.92 27.67
CA ALA A 242 8.05 -0.69 28.12
C ALA A 242 8.01 -0.48 29.65
N ARG A 243 7.38 -1.41 30.38
CA ARG A 243 7.31 -1.46 31.84
C ARG A 243 8.34 -2.44 32.40
#